data_9c27f286376369f96dac6b7631beeb31
#
_entry.id   9c27f286376369f96dac6b7631beeb31
#
_cell.length_a   1.000
_cell.length_b   1.000
_cell.length_c   1.000
_cell.angle_alpha   90.00
_cell.angle_beta   90.00
_cell.angle_gamma   90.00
#
_symmetry.space_group_name_H-M   'P 1'
#
loop_
_entity.id
_entity.type
_entity.pdbx_description
1 polymer ?
#
loop_
_entity_poly.entity_id
_entity_poly.type
_entity_poly.pdbx_seq_one_letter_code
_entity_poly.pdbx_strand_id
1 'polypeptide(L)'
;MSSLSVIVPVYNEEKFLAESLNRLLASGVADEIIISDDGSRDKSRNIATEYAKRHSNIKLVFNETNAGKGKALILAIDKVSSDFVTIHDADLEYFPEDLNPMYLKIKNNPDSLIIGSRFIGNLERNNIYLRTQAANKLVSLFFSFVHFKKVTDIATCYKMCSSERFRELDLIEKGFSVEVEIVAKFLKGSKQLFEVPIKYHGRSYEEGKKIGWKDLLIFS
;
A
#
# COMPACT_ATOMS: atom_id res chain seq x y z
N MET A 1 15.35 18.82 -1.48
CA MET A 1 14.18 18.33 -2.28
C MET A 1 13.47 17.31 -1.43
N SER A 2 12.13 17.27 -1.45
CA SER A 2 11.37 16.24 -0.73
C SER A 2 11.60 14.86 -1.35
N SER A 3 11.59 13.82 -0.52
CA SER A 3 11.88 12.43 -0.91
C SER A 3 10.72 11.49 -0.56
N LEU A 4 10.62 10.37 -1.28
CA LEU A 4 9.56 9.37 -1.13
C LEU A 4 10.14 7.98 -0.86
N SER A 5 9.74 7.37 0.25
CA SER A 5 9.95 5.94 0.51
C SER A 5 8.72 5.13 0.07
N VAL A 6 8.97 4.01 -0.58
CA VAL A 6 7.94 3.03 -0.94
C VAL A 6 8.16 1.74 -0.14
N ILE A 7 7.22 1.40 0.72
CA ILE A 7 7.22 0.12 1.43
C ILE A 7 6.56 -0.94 0.56
N VAL A 8 7.27 -2.05 0.36
CA VAL A 8 6.81 -3.22 -0.40
C VAL A 8 6.67 -4.40 0.56
N PRO A 9 5.46 -4.67 1.10
CA PRO A 9 5.21 -5.85 1.91
C PRO A 9 5.21 -7.10 1.02
N VAL A 10 5.89 -8.15 1.46
CA VAL A 10 6.08 -9.38 0.68
C VAL A 10 5.77 -10.61 1.54
N TYR A 11 4.95 -11.51 1.00
CA TYR A 11 4.77 -12.86 1.54
C TYR A 11 4.45 -13.85 0.43
N ASN A 12 5.41 -14.75 0.11
CA ASN A 12 5.29 -15.75 -0.94
C ASN A 12 4.84 -15.16 -2.30
N GLU A 13 5.65 -14.26 -2.84
CA GLU A 13 5.42 -13.56 -4.12
C GLU A 13 6.56 -13.85 -5.13
N GLU A 14 7.22 -15.02 -5.08
CA GLU A 14 8.36 -15.36 -5.94
C GLU A 14 8.08 -15.18 -7.44
N LYS A 15 6.81 -15.33 -7.85
CA LYS A 15 6.40 -15.21 -9.26
C LYS A 15 6.33 -13.75 -9.75
N PHE A 16 6.05 -12.80 -8.86
CA PHE A 16 5.71 -11.43 -9.23
C PHE A 16 6.70 -10.39 -8.71
N LEU A 17 7.38 -10.68 -7.61
CA LEU A 17 8.23 -9.72 -6.90
C LEU A 17 9.30 -9.08 -7.80
N ALA A 18 9.99 -9.87 -8.63
CA ALA A 18 11.03 -9.34 -9.50
C ALA A 18 10.48 -8.33 -10.51
N GLU A 19 9.35 -8.65 -11.15
CA GLU A 19 8.69 -7.74 -12.11
C GLU A 19 8.12 -6.51 -11.41
N SER A 20 7.53 -6.66 -10.22
CA SER A 20 7.03 -5.54 -9.41
C SER A 20 8.14 -4.57 -9.06
N LEU A 21 9.29 -5.07 -8.60
CA LEU A 21 10.46 -4.23 -8.29
C LEU A 21 11.04 -3.56 -9.54
N ASN A 22 11.09 -4.25 -10.68
CA ASN A 22 11.54 -3.66 -11.93
C ASN A 22 10.65 -2.49 -12.36
N ARG A 23 9.32 -2.66 -12.29
CA ARG A 23 8.37 -1.58 -12.62
C ARG A 23 8.52 -0.41 -11.65
N LEU A 24 8.65 -0.68 -10.35
CA LEU A 24 8.83 0.36 -9.35
C LEU A 24 10.12 1.15 -9.57
N LEU A 25 11.24 0.48 -9.82
CA LEU A 25 12.52 1.12 -10.16
C LEU A 25 12.43 1.92 -11.46
N ALA A 26 11.83 1.36 -12.50
CA ALA A 26 11.67 2.03 -13.80
C ALA A 26 10.78 3.29 -13.72
N SER A 27 9.82 3.35 -12.81
CA SER A 27 8.96 4.53 -12.60
C SER A 27 9.74 5.75 -12.09
N GLY A 28 10.88 5.54 -11.46
CA GLY A 28 11.73 6.60 -10.90
C GLY A 28 11.07 7.42 -9.77
N VAL A 29 9.92 7.01 -9.25
CA VAL A 29 9.17 7.78 -8.24
C VAL A 29 9.74 7.61 -6.84
N ALA A 30 10.37 6.47 -6.55
CA ALA A 30 10.87 6.11 -5.23
C ALA A 30 12.35 6.51 -5.06
N ASP A 31 12.64 7.39 -4.11
CA ASP A 31 14.00 7.67 -3.68
C ASP A 31 14.54 6.51 -2.82
N GLU A 32 13.66 5.83 -2.10
CA GLU A 32 13.96 4.70 -1.23
C GLU A 32 12.87 3.62 -1.37
N ILE A 33 13.27 2.36 -1.42
CA ILE A 33 12.37 1.20 -1.42
C ILE A 33 12.69 0.33 -0.21
N ILE A 34 11.67 0.00 0.58
CA ILE A 34 11.82 -0.87 1.74
C ILE A 34 11.03 -2.15 1.50
N ILE A 35 11.74 -3.23 1.20
CA ILE A 35 11.13 -4.55 1.04
C ILE A 35 10.99 -5.18 2.41
N SER A 36 9.75 -5.44 2.83
CA SER A 36 9.44 -6.07 4.12
C SER A 36 8.88 -7.47 3.90
N ASP A 37 9.74 -8.48 4.04
CA ASP A 37 9.38 -9.89 3.89
C ASP A 37 8.78 -10.42 5.20
N ASP A 38 7.54 -10.85 5.14
CA ASP A 38 6.78 -11.37 6.28
C ASP A 38 6.90 -12.90 6.42
N GLY A 39 8.13 -13.40 6.46
CA GLY A 39 8.41 -14.81 6.68
C GLY A 39 8.11 -15.70 5.49
N SER A 40 8.42 -15.25 4.27
CA SER A 40 8.25 -16.05 3.05
C SER A 40 9.01 -17.38 3.11
N ARG A 41 8.38 -18.41 2.54
CA ARG A 41 8.91 -19.77 2.47
C ARG A 41 9.32 -20.18 1.05
N ASP A 42 9.05 -19.32 0.08
CA ASP A 42 9.44 -19.46 -1.32
C ASP A 42 10.74 -18.65 -1.62
N LYS A 43 11.02 -18.39 -2.87
CA LYS A 43 12.22 -17.64 -3.30
C LYS A 43 12.13 -16.11 -3.09
N SER A 44 11.04 -15.58 -2.55
CA SER A 44 10.83 -14.13 -2.41
C SER A 44 11.98 -13.45 -1.65
N ARG A 45 12.42 -14.04 -0.52
CA ARG A 45 13.54 -13.51 0.28
C ARG A 45 14.85 -13.46 -0.50
N ASN A 46 15.13 -14.49 -1.32
CA ASN A 46 16.32 -14.51 -2.17
C ASN A 46 16.26 -13.42 -3.23
N ILE A 47 15.12 -13.26 -3.89
CA ILE A 47 14.89 -12.19 -4.87
C ILE A 47 15.11 -10.83 -4.24
N ALA A 48 14.46 -10.54 -3.10
CA ALA A 48 14.63 -9.28 -2.38
C ALA A 48 16.10 -8.99 -2.05
N THR A 49 16.83 -10.02 -1.57
CA THR A 49 18.26 -9.90 -1.24
C THR A 49 19.11 -9.57 -2.47
N GLU A 50 18.85 -10.19 -3.61
CA GLU A 50 19.57 -9.90 -4.86
C GLU A 50 19.30 -8.47 -5.38
N TYR A 51 18.08 -7.98 -5.25
CA TYR A 51 17.76 -6.60 -5.61
C TYR A 51 18.46 -5.59 -4.69
N ALA A 52 18.47 -5.81 -3.39
CA ALA A 52 19.16 -4.93 -2.45
C ALA A 52 20.68 -4.90 -2.64
N LYS A 53 21.29 -6.00 -3.11
CA LYS A 53 22.72 -5.99 -3.49
C LYS A 53 23.01 -5.12 -4.72
N ARG A 54 22.07 -5.00 -5.65
CA ARG A 54 22.24 -4.29 -6.93
C ARG A 54 21.82 -2.82 -6.86
N HIS A 55 20.95 -2.47 -5.92
CA HIS A 55 20.34 -1.15 -5.81
C HIS A 55 20.53 -0.59 -4.41
N SER A 56 21.38 0.40 -4.25
CA SER A 56 21.73 1.00 -2.96
C SER A 56 20.58 1.71 -2.26
N ASN A 57 19.52 2.06 -3.00
CA ASN A 57 18.31 2.67 -2.47
C ASN A 57 17.28 1.63 -1.99
N ILE A 58 17.59 0.33 -2.02
CA ILE A 58 16.72 -0.74 -1.51
C ILE A 58 17.20 -1.19 -0.12
N LYS A 59 16.32 -1.12 0.86
CA LYS A 59 16.50 -1.64 2.22
C LYS A 59 15.64 -2.88 2.43
N LEU A 60 16.11 -3.78 3.30
CA LEU A 60 15.42 -5.03 3.62
C LEU A 60 15.01 -5.06 5.09
N VAL A 61 13.82 -5.61 5.31
CA VAL A 61 13.32 -6.00 6.63
C VAL A 61 12.81 -7.43 6.52
N PHE A 62 13.19 -8.28 7.46
CA PHE A 62 12.75 -9.67 7.47
C PHE A 62 12.03 -9.99 8.79
N ASN A 63 10.84 -10.57 8.67
CA ASN A 63 10.19 -11.26 9.78
C ASN A 63 10.53 -12.75 9.69
N GLU A 64 10.67 -13.42 10.84
CA GLU A 64 10.95 -14.86 10.87
C GLU A 64 9.72 -15.69 10.52
N THR A 65 8.55 -15.22 10.93
CA THR A 65 7.28 -15.90 10.74
C THR A 65 6.23 -14.96 10.18
N ASN A 66 5.33 -15.50 9.36
CA ASN A 66 4.21 -14.73 8.85
C ASN A 66 3.33 -14.21 9.98
N ALA A 67 3.14 -12.92 10.02
CA ALA A 67 2.29 -12.22 10.98
C ALA A 67 1.29 -11.26 10.32
N GLY A 68 1.31 -11.17 8.98
CA GLY A 68 0.38 -10.41 8.16
C GLY A 68 0.90 -9.07 7.67
N LYS A 69 0.22 -8.52 6.65
CA LYS A 69 0.60 -7.28 5.94
C LYS A 69 0.88 -6.12 6.91
N GLY A 70 -0.01 -5.88 7.87
CA GLY A 70 0.16 -4.80 8.83
C GLY A 70 1.43 -4.95 9.66
N LYS A 71 1.79 -6.18 10.07
CA LYS A 71 3.06 -6.41 10.78
C LYS A 71 4.27 -6.09 9.90
N ALA A 72 4.22 -6.43 8.61
CA ALA A 72 5.27 -6.06 7.66
C ALA A 72 5.42 -4.53 7.55
N LEU A 73 4.32 -3.78 7.51
CA LEU A 73 4.34 -2.31 7.49
C LEU A 73 4.92 -1.72 8.78
N ILE A 74 4.50 -2.23 9.95
CA ILE A 74 5.00 -1.80 11.27
C ILE A 74 6.52 -1.97 11.38
N LEU A 75 7.05 -3.08 10.86
CA LEU A 75 8.50 -3.32 10.88
C LEU A 75 9.25 -2.43 9.86
N ALA A 76 8.63 -2.13 8.74
CA ALA A 76 9.25 -1.35 7.66
C ALA A 76 9.36 0.14 8.00
N ILE A 77 8.39 0.71 8.73
CA ILE A 77 8.34 2.16 8.99
C ILE A 77 9.57 2.67 9.75
N ASP A 78 10.18 1.85 10.58
CA ASP A 78 11.40 2.20 11.31
C ASP A 78 12.63 2.36 10.38
N LYS A 79 12.57 1.85 9.16
CA LYS A 79 13.63 1.96 8.15
C LYS A 79 13.42 3.11 7.18
N VAL A 80 12.24 3.72 7.19
CA VAL A 80 11.92 4.88 6.33
C VAL A 80 12.77 6.07 6.72
N SER A 81 13.47 6.66 5.75
CA SER A 81 14.29 7.86 5.96
C SER A 81 13.83 9.07 5.12
N SER A 82 12.88 8.89 4.22
CA SER A 82 12.35 9.95 3.36
C SER A 82 11.27 10.79 4.06
N ASP A 83 10.94 11.95 3.48
CA ASP A 83 9.92 12.88 4.00
C ASP A 83 8.51 12.28 3.93
N PHE A 84 8.22 11.55 2.84
CA PHE A 84 6.94 10.92 2.60
C PHE A 84 7.07 9.41 2.46
N VAL A 85 5.99 8.71 2.75
CA VAL A 85 5.92 7.24 2.64
C VAL A 85 4.63 6.81 1.96
N THR A 86 4.71 5.74 1.18
CA THR A 86 3.57 5.05 0.59
C THR A 86 3.79 3.54 0.61
N ILE A 87 2.74 2.78 0.29
CA ILE A 87 2.75 1.32 0.23
C ILE A 87 2.56 0.91 -1.23
N HIS A 88 3.26 -0.14 -1.66
CA HIS A 88 3.10 -0.76 -2.98
C HIS A 88 3.09 -2.28 -2.82
N ASP A 89 1.96 -2.93 -3.17
CA ASP A 89 1.86 -4.39 -3.12
C ASP A 89 2.66 -5.04 -4.24
N ALA A 90 3.36 -6.14 -3.93
CA ALA A 90 4.27 -6.82 -4.86
C ALA A 90 3.56 -7.67 -5.94
N ASP A 91 2.24 -7.59 -6.05
CA ASP A 91 1.38 -8.52 -6.76
C ASP A 91 1.01 -8.11 -8.20
N LEU A 92 1.59 -7.02 -8.71
CA LEU A 92 1.36 -6.44 -10.04
C LEU A 92 -0.07 -5.91 -10.29
N GLU A 93 -0.93 -5.85 -9.27
CA GLU A 93 -2.28 -5.31 -9.43
C GLU A 93 -2.30 -3.78 -9.58
N TYR A 94 -1.26 -3.09 -9.07
CA TYR A 94 -1.10 -1.65 -9.08
C TYR A 94 0.03 -1.19 -10.03
N PHE A 95 -0.05 0.04 -10.47
CA PHE A 95 0.89 0.66 -11.41
C PHE A 95 1.74 1.71 -10.69
N PRO A 96 3.07 1.53 -10.56
CA PRO A 96 3.93 2.49 -9.85
C PRO A 96 3.90 3.92 -10.39
N GLU A 97 3.60 4.09 -11.69
CA GLU A 97 3.48 5.40 -12.33
C GLU A 97 2.35 6.24 -11.71
N ASP A 98 1.32 5.60 -11.16
CA ASP A 98 0.20 6.28 -10.49
C ASP A 98 0.60 6.91 -9.15
N LEU A 99 1.77 6.56 -8.60
CA LEU A 99 2.35 7.22 -7.44
C LEU A 99 2.82 8.65 -7.76
N ASN A 100 3.18 8.97 -9.03
CA ASN A 100 3.63 10.30 -9.41
C ASN A 100 2.59 11.41 -9.16
N PRO A 101 1.32 11.30 -9.62
CA PRO A 101 0.31 12.30 -9.31
C PRO A 101 -0.03 12.37 -7.81
N MET A 102 0.06 11.25 -7.09
CA MET A 102 -0.10 11.23 -5.63
C MET A 102 1.04 11.99 -4.95
N TYR A 103 2.28 11.79 -5.39
CA TYR A 103 3.46 12.47 -4.86
C TYR A 103 3.44 13.99 -5.15
N LEU A 104 2.99 14.40 -6.32
CA LEU A 104 2.75 15.82 -6.60
C LEU A 104 1.67 16.40 -5.68
N LYS A 105 0.62 15.66 -5.40
CA LYS A 105 -0.46 16.08 -4.53
C LYS A 105 -0.01 16.26 -3.09
N ILE A 106 0.77 15.31 -2.53
CA ILE A 106 1.26 15.36 -1.15
C ILE A 106 2.27 16.50 -0.96
N LYS A 107 3.14 16.76 -1.93
CA LYS A 107 4.09 17.89 -1.83
C LYS A 107 3.40 19.25 -1.67
N ASN A 108 2.23 19.40 -2.26
CA ASN A 108 1.41 20.61 -2.13
C ASN A 108 0.49 20.59 -0.88
N ASN A 109 0.39 19.45 -0.20
CA ASN A 109 -0.50 19.26 0.96
C ASN A 109 0.19 18.31 1.98
N PRO A 110 1.32 18.68 2.58
CA PRO A 110 2.18 17.76 3.32
C PRO A 110 1.53 17.13 4.56
N ASP A 111 0.55 17.81 5.16
CA ASP A 111 -0.17 17.32 6.35
C ASP A 111 -1.41 16.47 6.01
N SER A 112 -1.58 16.09 4.74
CA SER A 112 -2.74 15.32 4.28
C SER A 112 -2.43 13.83 4.12
N LEU A 113 -3.50 13.02 3.99
CA LEU A 113 -3.45 11.67 3.47
C LEU A 113 -3.92 11.68 2.02
N ILE A 114 -3.10 11.15 1.12
CA ILE A 114 -3.47 10.95 -0.28
C ILE A 114 -3.80 9.46 -0.48
N ILE A 115 -4.99 9.18 -0.98
CA ILE A 115 -5.47 7.83 -1.28
C ILE A 115 -5.55 7.67 -2.80
N GLY A 116 -4.96 6.61 -3.33
CA GLY A 116 -5.14 6.18 -4.70
C GLY A 116 -6.46 5.43 -4.83
N SER A 117 -7.47 6.04 -5.44
CA SER A 117 -8.79 5.41 -5.59
C SER A 117 -8.95 4.75 -6.95
N ARG A 118 -9.36 3.48 -6.92
CA ARG A 118 -9.74 2.68 -8.09
C ARG A 118 -11.13 3.03 -8.61
N PHE A 119 -11.91 3.86 -7.91
CA PHE A 119 -13.33 4.09 -8.18
C PHE A 119 -13.67 5.52 -8.61
N ILE A 120 -12.69 6.41 -8.68
CA ILE A 120 -12.85 7.76 -9.25
C ILE A 120 -12.14 7.88 -10.58
N GLY A 121 -12.56 8.85 -11.41
CA GLY A 121 -12.01 9.05 -12.75
C GLY A 121 -12.36 7.91 -13.73
N ASN A 122 -11.82 8.01 -14.95
CA ASN A 122 -12.04 7.06 -16.05
C ASN A 122 -10.76 6.29 -16.39
N LEU A 123 -9.95 5.92 -15.41
CA LEU A 123 -8.75 5.13 -15.64
C LEU A 123 -9.09 3.64 -15.83
N GLU A 124 -8.16 2.92 -16.42
CA GLU A 124 -8.29 1.50 -16.71
C GLU A 124 -8.44 0.67 -15.43
N ARG A 125 -9.46 -0.20 -15.44
CA ARG A 125 -9.78 -1.11 -14.34
C ARG A 125 -10.20 -2.46 -14.90
N ASN A 126 -9.40 -3.47 -14.65
CA ASN A 126 -9.65 -4.82 -15.12
C ASN A 126 -9.77 -5.80 -13.94
N ASN A 127 -10.56 -6.86 -14.11
CA ASN A 127 -10.71 -7.96 -13.17
C ASN A 127 -11.09 -7.55 -11.73
N ILE A 128 -11.93 -6.52 -11.56
CA ILE A 128 -12.52 -6.22 -10.25
C ILE A 128 -13.75 -7.08 -10.05
N TYR A 129 -13.68 -8.04 -9.12
CA TYR A 129 -14.81 -8.88 -8.77
C TYR A 129 -15.93 -8.04 -8.15
N LEU A 130 -17.15 -8.19 -8.65
CA LEU A 130 -18.34 -7.43 -8.19
C LEU A 130 -18.54 -7.53 -6.67
N ARG A 131 -18.32 -8.72 -6.08
CA ARG A 131 -18.45 -8.92 -4.63
C ARG A 131 -17.43 -8.10 -3.84
N THR A 132 -16.16 -8.08 -4.27
CA THR A 132 -15.11 -7.29 -3.63
C THR A 132 -15.37 -5.79 -3.78
N GLN A 133 -15.86 -5.38 -4.96
CA GLN A 133 -16.25 -3.99 -5.20
C GLN A 133 -17.42 -3.56 -4.31
N ALA A 134 -18.46 -4.40 -4.20
CA ALA A 134 -19.61 -4.13 -3.34
C ALA A 134 -19.22 -4.04 -1.86
N ALA A 135 -18.38 -4.97 -1.38
CA ALA A 135 -17.86 -4.94 -0.02
C ALA A 135 -17.04 -3.67 0.26
N ASN A 136 -16.09 -3.33 -0.62
CA ASN A 136 -15.32 -2.09 -0.46
C ASN A 136 -16.20 -0.84 -0.46
N LYS A 137 -17.20 -0.79 -1.36
CA LYS A 137 -18.14 0.34 -1.42
C LYS A 137 -18.96 0.47 -0.13
N LEU A 138 -19.43 -0.66 0.42
CA LEU A 138 -20.17 -0.67 1.67
C LEU A 138 -19.32 -0.17 2.84
N VAL A 139 -18.10 -0.70 2.98
CA VAL A 139 -17.17 -0.30 4.04
C VAL A 139 -16.77 1.18 3.87
N SER A 140 -16.47 1.62 2.66
CA SER A 140 -16.13 3.02 2.38
C SER A 140 -17.29 3.97 2.69
N LEU A 141 -18.53 3.58 2.38
CA LEU A 141 -19.72 4.37 2.69
C LEU A 141 -19.96 4.47 4.20
N PHE A 142 -19.90 3.35 4.90
CA PHE A 142 -20.02 3.31 6.36
C PHE A 142 -18.94 4.17 7.02
N PHE A 143 -17.69 4.00 6.59
CA PHE A 143 -16.57 4.81 7.08
C PHE A 143 -16.77 6.30 6.83
N SER A 144 -17.23 6.67 5.62
CA SER A 144 -17.51 8.05 5.25
C SER A 144 -18.60 8.67 6.14
N PHE A 145 -19.62 7.88 6.49
CA PHE A 145 -20.68 8.31 7.38
C PHE A 145 -20.18 8.55 8.81
N VAL A 146 -19.40 7.61 9.36
CA VAL A 146 -18.87 7.69 10.74
C VAL A 146 -17.88 8.86 10.90
N HIS A 147 -17.03 9.08 9.91
CA HIS A 147 -15.96 10.10 10.00
C HIS A 147 -16.31 11.44 9.34
N PHE A 148 -17.51 11.57 8.75
CA PHE A 148 -17.93 12.77 8.00
C PHE A 148 -16.93 13.19 6.92
N LYS A 149 -16.28 12.22 6.31
CA LYS A 149 -15.28 12.39 5.23
C LYS A 149 -15.56 11.43 4.08
N LYS A 150 -15.70 11.95 2.88
CA LYS A 150 -15.91 11.12 1.69
C LYS A 150 -14.64 10.31 1.38
N VAL A 151 -14.77 8.98 1.42
CA VAL A 151 -13.75 8.03 0.97
C VAL A 151 -14.43 7.07 0.00
N THR A 152 -13.85 6.90 -1.19
CA THR A 152 -14.43 6.03 -2.22
C THR A 152 -13.75 4.66 -2.28
N ASP A 153 -12.49 4.57 -1.80
CA ASP A 153 -11.70 3.34 -1.82
C ASP A 153 -10.84 3.22 -0.55
N ILE A 154 -11.44 2.67 0.52
CA ILE A 154 -10.73 2.50 1.78
C ILE A 154 -9.73 1.33 1.76
N ALA A 155 -9.99 0.31 0.93
CA ALA A 155 -9.20 -0.93 0.88
C ALA A 155 -8.05 -0.89 -0.14
N THR A 156 -7.76 0.24 -0.77
CA THR A 156 -6.59 0.39 -1.63
C THR A 156 -5.29 0.33 -0.84
N CYS A 157 -4.22 -0.25 -1.40
CA CYS A 157 -2.90 -0.17 -0.78
C CYS A 157 -2.24 1.21 -0.96
N TYR A 158 -2.58 1.94 -2.01
CA TYR A 158 -1.99 3.24 -2.30
C TYR A 158 -2.48 4.32 -1.34
N LYS A 159 -1.73 4.48 -0.26
CA LYS A 159 -1.90 5.53 0.76
C LYS A 159 -0.57 6.21 0.97
N MET A 160 -0.55 7.53 0.86
CA MET A 160 0.66 8.34 0.96
C MET A 160 0.47 9.48 1.96
N CYS A 161 1.39 9.61 2.91
CA CYS A 161 1.43 10.73 3.87
C CYS A 161 2.88 11.04 4.26
N SER A 162 3.09 12.03 5.11
CA SER A 162 4.43 12.27 5.67
C SER A 162 4.87 11.09 6.54
N SER A 163 6.16 10.78 6.51
CA SER A 163 6.74 9.66 7.26
C SER A 163 6.59 9.84 8.77
N GLU A 164 6.65 11.08 9.25
CA GLU A 164 6.39 11.41 10.64
C GLU A 164 4.96 11.03 11.03
N ARG A 165 3.97 11.47 10.24
CA ARG A 165 2.55 11.13 10.51
C ARG A 165 2.28 9.63 10.42
N PHE A 166 2.94 8.91 9.51
CA PHE A 166 2.77 7.47 9.43
C PHE A 166 3.26 6.76 10.70
N ARG A 167 4.39 7.20 11.28
CA ARG A 167 4.87 6.68 12.58
C ARG A 167 3.92 6.98 13.72
N GLU A 168 3.37 8.20 13.76
CA GLU A 168 2.39 8.62 14.78
C GLU A 168 1.08 7.82 14.74
N LEU A 169 0.77 7.11 13.64
CA LEU A 169 -0.42 6.27 13.59
C LEU A 169 -0.39 5.12 14.59
N ASP A 170 0.80 4.70 15.03
CA ASP A 170 0.97 3.60 15.99
C ASP A 170 0.10 2.39 15.63
N LEU A 171 0.34 1.84 14.43
CA LEU A 171 -0.47 0.78 13.83
C LEU A 171 -0.41 -0.49 14.69
N ILE A 172 -1.54 -1.12 14.92
CA ILE A 172 -1.69 -2.34 15.73
C ILE A 172 -2.24 -3.53 14.94
N GLU A 173 -3.01 -3.24 13.87
CA GLU A 173 -3.58 -4.27 13.02
C GLU A 173 -2.48 -5.01 12.25
N LYS A 174 -2.49 -6.33 12.33
CA LYS A 174 -1.47 -7.17 11.71
C LYS A 174 -1.84 -7.62 10.30
N GLY A 175 -3.13 -7.76 10.03
CA GLY A 175 -3.68 -8.25 8.76
C GLY A 175 -3.98 -7.14 7.74
N PHE A 176 -4.90 -7.42 6.83
CA PHE A 176 -5.36 -6.47 5.79
C PHE A 176 -6.23 -5.34 6.34
N SER A 177 -6.79 -5.48 7.54
CA SER A 177 -7.50 -4.42 8.27
C SER A 177 -6.65 -3.18 8.52
N VAL A 178 -5.33 -3.30 8.45
CA VAL A 178 -4.39 -2.16 8.49
C VAL A 178 -4.72 -1.07 7.48
N GLU A 179 -5.29 -1.41 6.32
CA GLU A 179 -5.69 -0.44 5.30
C GLU A 179 -6.78 0.52 5.81
N VAL A 180 -7.72 0.00 6.59
CA VAL A 180 -8.78 0.80 7.22
C VAL A 180 -8.23 1.54 8.44
N GLU A 181 -7.37 0.88 9.22
CA GLU A 181 -6.74 1.47 10.41
C GLU A 181 -5.94 2.72 10.06
N ILE A 182 -5.13 2.70 8.99
CA ILE A 182 -4.36 3.85 8.52
C ILE A 182 -5.29 5.06 8.31
N VAL A 183 -6.39 4.88 7.59
CA VAL A 183 -7.32 5.98 7.30
C VAL A 183 -8.02 6.46 8.57
N ALA A 184 -8.49 5.52 9.41
CA ALA A 184 -9.19 5.84 10.65
C ALA A 184 -8.32 6.61 11.64
N LYS A 185 -7.09 6.16 11.86
CA LYS A 185 -6.15 6.81 12.78
C LYS A 185 -5.68 8.16 12.22
N PHE A 186 -5.42 8.24 10.92
CA PHE A 186 -5.05 9.49 10.28
C PHE A 186 -6.12 10.58 10.47
N LEU A 187 -7.39 10.24 10.27
CA LEU A 187 -8.50 11.18 10.41
C LEU A 187 -8.81 11.58 11.86
N LYS A 188 -8.44 10.78 12.86
CA LYS A 188 -8.54 11.20 14.28
C LYS A 188 -7.67 12.42 14.59
N GLY A 189 -6.49 12.53 13.98
CA GLY A 189 -5.52 13.58 14.25
C GLY A 189 -5.69 14.86 13.42
N SER A 190 -6.57 14.93 12.48
CA SER A 190 -6.88 16.04 11.56
C SER A 190 -7.78 15.47 10.46
N LYS A 191 -8.00 15.53 9.27
CA LYS A 191 -7.37 16.61 8.64
C LYS A 191 -7.70 16.49 7.19
N GLN A 192 -6.85 16.71 6.30
CA GLN A 192 -7.19 16.70 4.89
C GLN A 192 -6.93 15.32 4.31
N LEU A 193 -7.92 14.79 3.61
CA LEU A 193 -7.82 13.58 2.83
C LEU A 193 -8.15 13.93 1.39
N PHE A 194 -7.30 13.50 0.47
CA PHE A 194 -7.53 13.64 -0.96
C PHE A 194 -7.49 12.29 -1.64
N GLU A 195 -8.32 12.11 -2.65
CA GLU A 195 -8.27 10.93 -3.51
C GLU A 195 -7.73 11.31 -4.88
N VAL A 196 -6.87 10.45 -5.42
CA VAL A 196 -6.28 10.55 -6.75
C VAL A 196 -6.69 9.30 -7.53
N PRO A 197 -7.19 9.41 -8.77
CA PRO A 197 -7.54 8.24 -9.56
C PRO A 197 -6.30 7.42 -9.89
N ILE A 198 -6.42 6.09 -9.79
CA ILE A 198 -5.37 5.14 -10.14
C ILE A 198 -5.90 4.03 -11.03
N LYS A 199 -5.01 3.42 -11.81
CA LYS A 199 -5.27 2.20 -12.58
C LYS A 199 -5.25 0.98 -11.66
N TYR A 200 -5.91 -0.08 -12.08
CA TYR A 200 -5.92 -1.33 -11.33
C TYR A 200 -6.17 -2.53 -12.24
N HIS A 201 -5.37 -3.55 -12.09
CA HIS A 201 -5.50 -4.80 -12.82
C HIS A 201 -5.51 -5.97 -11.82
N GLY A 202 -6.70 -6.33 -11.34
CA GLY A 202 -6.85 -7.39 -10.36
C GLY A 202 -6.44 -8.77 -10.90
N ARG A 203 -5.75 -9.55 -10.08
CA ARG A 203 -5.42 -10.95 -10.39
C ARG A 203 -6.66 -11.83 -10.40
N SER A 204 -6.66 -12.85 -11.24
CA SER A 204 -7.64 -13.94 -11.17
C SER A 204 -7.35 -14.86 -9.98
N TYR A 205 -8.33 -15.71 -9.61
CA TYR A 205 -8.10 -16.74 -8.59
C TYR A 205 -7.07 -17.78 -9.03
N GLU A 206 -6.96 -18.05 -10.34
CA GLU A 206 -5.95 -18.94 -10.94
C GLU A 206 -4.53 -18.37 -10.82
N GLU A 207 -4.40 -17.05 -10.83
CA GLU A 207 -3.14 -16.31 -10.60
C GLU A 207 -2.79 -16.16 -9.13
N GLY A 208 -3.52 -16.79 -8.21
CA GLY A 208 -3.18 -16.82 -6.77
C GLY A 208 -3.67 -15.62 -5.97
N LYS A 209 -4.83 -15.04 -6.31
CA LYS A 209 -5.44 -13.98 -5.52
C LYS A 209 -5.62 -14.40 -4.06
N LYS A 210 -4.94 -13.73 -3.15
CA LYS A 210 -4.90 -14.06 -1.72
C LYS A 210 -6.08 -13.46 -0.94
N ILE A 211 -6.62 -12.31 -1.37
CA ILE A 211 -7.65 -11.57 -0.64
C ILE A 211 -9.03 -11.92 -1.18
N GLY A 212 -9.92 -12.39 -0.30
CA GLY A 212 -11.33 -12.57 -0.59
C GLY A 212 -12.20 -11.47 0.04
N TRP A 213 -13.47 -11.42 -0.34
CA TRP A 213 -14.45 -10.47 0.21
C TRP A 213 -14.63 -10.61 1.73
N LYS A 214 -14.35 -11.79 2.29
CA LYS A 214 -14.42 -12.06 3.74
C LYS A 214 -13.36 -11.29 4.53
N ASP A 215 -12.18 -11.08 3.95
CA ASP A 215 -11.09 -10.38 4.61
C ASP A 215 -11.39 -8.88 4.81
N LEU A 216 -12.32 -8.33 4.03
CA LEU A 216 -12.81 -6.95 4.18
C LEU A 216 -13.87 -6.80 5.28
N LEU A 217 -14.45 -7.90 5.77
CA LEU A 217 -15.51 -7.89 6.78
C LEU A 217 -15.00 -8.31 8.17
N ILE A 218 -13.77 -8.79 8.28
CA ILE A 218 -13.17 -9.18 9.56
C ILE A 218 -12.62 -7.92 10.23
N PHE A 219 -13.51 -7.16 10.83
CA PHE A 219 -13.18 -6.17 11.84
C PHE A 219 -13.26 -6.89 13.20
N SER A 220 -12.17 -7.42 13.65
CA SER A 220 -12.06 -8.00 14.99
C SER A 220 -11.48 -7.01 15.95
#